data_3856050af40cf53bfdc6339a3cf33462
#
_entry.id   3856050af40cf53bfdc6339a3cf33462
#
_cell.length_a   1.000
_cell.length_b   1.000
_cell.length_c   1.000
_cell.angle_alpha   90.00
_cell.angle_beta   90.00
_cell.angle_gamma   90.00
#
_symmetry.space_group_name_H-M   'P 1'
#
loop_
_entity.id
_entity.type
_entity.pdbx_description
1 polymer ?
#
loop_
_entity_poly.entity_id
_entity_poly.type
_entity_poly.pdbx_seq_one_letter_code
_entity_poly.pdbx_strand_id
1 'polypeptide(L)'
;TVSLCPLTGTGQVFNATDSDGSQIEFGVSGLLINSNLVMYDRRDGNTLYPQMIYTAINGERAGERLELMPVVETTWAMWQRMYPATTVVEASTGWERYSGERPPYNERAYQSYPYISARGDYRDTNDFLIFLPSTNGGTLDKRFETKDMVVGLCRGGETKAYPFRAMPDGAVINDVVGDDLMVTIYHAASRTALSYFSRVDGDLLSFYAVEPQGSLPVEFVDVETGSRWNMLGEAVAGPLAGRKLEQVPAYNSMWFAWAAYWPETRIWQGEGILSAEDIAPVTAVEETFDTTPDGFALDQNFPNPFNAQTQIQYALPVAGAVRLVVYNATGQPVRVLVDGDRPQGLYLQRWDGRDDGGAPVASGTYWCRLEMPE
;
A
#
# COMPACT_ATOMS: atom_id res chain seq x y z
N THR A 1 8.43 -11.72 16.12
CA THR A 1 7.35 -11.44 17.10
C THR A 1 6.13 -10.87 16.41
N VAL A 2 4.94 -11.38 16.73
CA VAL A 2 3.65 -10.80 16.30
C VAL A 2 3.09 -9.99 17.45
N SER A 3 2.68 -8.76 17.19
CA SER A 3 2.10 -7.84 18.16
C SER A 3 0.75 -7.34 17.64
N LEU A 4 -0.27 -7.39 18.50
CA LEU A 4 -1.61 -6.88 18.20
C LEU A 4 -2.05 -5.91 19.29
N CYS A 5 -2.38 -4.69 18.91
CA CYS A 5 -3.06 -3.74 19.79
C CYS A 5 -4.53 -3.64 19.40
N PRO A 6 -5.43 -4.27 20.15
CA PRO A 6 -6.84 -4.25 19.82
C PRO A 6 -7.49 -2.87 20.06
N LEU A 7 -6.87 -1.98 20.85
CA LEU A 7 -7.36 -0.62 21.09
C LEU A 7 -7.27 0.28 19.85
N THR A 8 -6.29 0.02 19.00
CA THR A 8 -6.02 0.79 17.77
C THR A 8 -6.28 -0.02 16.51
N GLY A 9 -6.63 -1.32 16.66
CA GLY A 9 -6.80 -2.22 15.53
C GLY A 9 -5.52 -2.44 14.74
N THR A 10 -4.35 -2.46 15.43
CA THR A 10 -3.04 -2.49 14.78
C THR A 10 -2.34 -3.81 15.03
N GLY A 11 -2.10 -4.56 13.95
CA GLY A 11 -1.28 -5.77 13.92
C GLY A 11 0.07 -5.49 13.25
N GLN A 12 1.16 -5.86 13.90
CA GLN A 12 2.51 -5.71 13.35
C GLN A 12 3.36 -6.94 13.63
N VAL A 13 4.25 -7.22 12.70
CA VAL A 13 5.24 -8.29 12.85
C VAL A 13 6.63 -7.68 12.85
N PHE A 14 7.43 -8.05 13.83
CA PHE A 14 8.81 -7.59 13.97
C PHE A 14 9.78 -8.76 13.84
N ASN A 15 10.91 -8.53 13.19
CA ASN A 15 12.03 -9.44 13.33
C ASN A 15 12.43 -9.49 14.81
N ALA A 16 12.46 -10.69 15.36
CA ALA A 16 12.83 -10.91 16.76
C ALA A 16 14.28 -11.35 16.92
N THR A 17 15.11 -11.16 15.90
CA THR A 17 16.55 -11.44 15.92
C THR A 17 17.29 -10.12 15.89
N ASP A 18 18.12 -9.91 16.88
CA ASP A 18 18.96 -8.73 17.00
C ASP A 18 20.16 -8.78 16.03
N SER A 19 20.86 -7.67 15.87
CA SER A 19 22.03 -7.56 15.02
C SER A 19 23.18 -8.51 15.40
N ASP A 20 23.25 -8.93 16.68
CA ASP A 20 24.21 -9.93 17.17
C ASP A 20 23.74 -11.38 17.03
N GLY A 21 22.54 -11.62 16.46
CA GLY A 21 21.92 -12.92 16.30
C GLY A 21 21.15 -13.40 17.55
N SER A 22 21.11 -12.64 18.63
CA SER A 22 20.32 -12.97 19.81
C SER A 22 18.82 -12.82 19.57
N GLN A 23 18.01 -13.64 20.24
CA GLN A 23 16.56 -13.54 20.15
C GLN A 23 16.04 -12.45 21.10
N ILE A 24 15.19 -11.57 20.57
CA ILE A 24 14.46 -10.56 21.35
C ILE A 24 13.16 -11.18 21.84
N GLU A 25 12.95 -11.18 23.13
CA GLU A 25 11.70 -11.63 23.74
C GLU A 25 10.92 -10.45 24.29
N PHE A 26 9.79 -10.14 23.69
CA PHE A 26 8.95 -9.02 24.10
C PHE A 26 7.90 -9.42 25.13
N GLY A 27 7.62 -8.49 26.03
CA GLY A 27 6.48 -8.52 26.93
C GLY A 27 5.56 -7.31 26.73
N VAL A 28 4.33 -7.43 27.21
CA VAL A 28 3.37 -6.31 27.24
C VAL A 28 3.58 -5.55 28.55
N SER A 29 3.96 -4.27 28.45
CA SER A 29 4.29 -3.44 29.62
C SER A 29 3.06 -2.99 30.43
N GLY A 30 1.86 -3.05 29.83
CA GLY A 30 0.65 -2.43 30.39
C GLY A 30 0.57 -0.92 30.16
N LEU A 31 1.62 -0.31 29.60
CA LEU A 31 1.65 1.11 29.24
C LEU A 31 1.02 1.33 27.87
N LEU A 32 0.46 2.51 27.68
CA LEU A 32 -0.09 2.97 26.42
C LEU A 32 0.48 4.34 26.06
N ILE A 33 0.79 4.52 24.78
CA ILE A 33 1.08 5.83 24.19
C ILE A 33 0.08 6.04 23.04
N ASN A 34 -0.63 7.15 23.04
CA ASN A 34 -1.69 7.45 22.07
C ASN A 34 -2.69 6.28 21.90
N SER A 35 -3.09 5.66 23.01
CA SER A 35 -3.95 4.47 23.09
C SER A 35 -3.35 3.20 22.47
N ASN A 36 -2.12 3.22 21.98
CA ASN A 36 -1.45 2.05 21.41
C ASN A 36 -0.50 1.41 22.44
N LEU A 37 -0.36 0.09 22.36
CA LEU A 37 0.44 -0.67 23.30
C LEU A 37 1.94 -0.33 23.23
N VAL A 38 2.58 -0.43 24.39
CA VAL A 38 4.04 -0.36 24.52
C VAL A 38 4.57 -1.73 24.93
N MET A 39 5.46 -2.28 24.12
CA MET A 39 6.19 -3.50 24.42
C MET A 39 7.43 -3.20 25.28
N TYR A 40 7.92 -4.17 26.00
CA TYR A 40 9.25 -4.09 26.67
C TYR A 40 10.10 -5.28 26.28
N ASP A 41 11.41 -5.06 26.23
CA ASP A 41 12.41 -6.11 26.04
C ASP A 41 12.59 -6.88 27.37
N ARG A 42 12.35 -8.20 27.35
CA ARG A 42 12.49 -9.05 28.54
C ARG A 42 13.95 -9.27 28.93
N ARG A 43 14.90 -9.04 28.04
CA ARG A 43 16.32 -9.25 28.30
C ARG A 43 16.85 -8.27 29.34
N ASP A 44 16.41 -7.00 29.32
CA ASP A 44 16.79 -5.95 30.27
C ASP A 44 15.61 -5.45 31.15
N GLY A 45 14.38 -5.70 30.72
CA GLY A 45 13.16 -5.32 31.43
C GLY A 45 12.86 -3.81 31.42
N ASN A 46 13.71 -2.99 30.84
CA ASN A 46 13.63 -1.53 30.89
C ASN A 46 13.45 -0.88 29.52
N THR A 47 13.91 -1.50 28.44
CA THR A 47 13.78 -0.93 27.10
C THR A 47 12.34 -1.07 26.62
N LEU A 48 11.72 0.07 26.30
CA LEU A 48 10.32 0.17 25.88
C LEU A 48 10.22 0.52 24.39
N TYR A 49 9.40 -0.23 23.70
CA TYR A 49 9.10 -0.05 22.27
C TYR A 49 7.61 0.25 22.08
N PRO A 50 7.20 1.51 21.82
CA PRO A 50 5.84 1.77 21.34
C PRO A 50 5.64 1.08 20.01
N GLN A 51 4.58 0.27 19.90
CA GLN A 51 4.34 -0.57 18.72
C GLN A 51 4.35 0.24 17.42
N MET A 52 3.63 1.36 17.35
CA MET A 52 3.43 2.14 16.12
C MET A 52 4.71 2.76 15.56
N ILE A 53 5.67 3.13 16.39
CA ILE A 53 6.95 3.71 15.94
C ILE A 53 8.10 2.72 15.97
N TYR A 54 7.88 1.56 16.58
CA TYR A 54 8.85 0.44 16.66
C TYR A 54 10.31 0.88 16.92
N THR A 55 10.47 1.99 17.65
CA THR A 55 11.77 2.55 18.07
C THR A 55 11.77 2.62 19.58
N ALA A 56 12.85 2.15 20.20
CA ALA A 56 13.03 2.20 21.64
C ALA A 56 13.05 3.65 22.15
N ILE A 57 12.24 3.94 23.16
CA ILE A 57 12.11 5.29 23.71
C ILE A 57 12.90 5.50 24.99
N ASN A 58 13.37 4.43 25.63
CA ASN A 58 14.17 4.46 26.85
C ASN A 58 14.97 3.15 27.01
N GLY A 59 15.71 3.03 28.11
CA GLY A 59 16.54 1.88 28.43
C GLY A 59 17.89 1.88 27.71
N GLU A 60 18.60 0.77 27.80
CA GLU A 60 19.95 0.65 27.22
C GLU A 60 19.96 0.74 25.69
N ARG A 61 18.81 0.42 25.08
CA ARG A 61 18.63 0.39 23.63
C ARG A 61 17.84 1.59 23.09
N ALA A 62 17.76 2.68 23.85
CA ALA A 62 17.04 3.88 23.42
C ALA A 62 17.54 4.36 22.05
N GLY A 63 16.60 4.56 21.11
CA GLY A 63 16.89 4.92 19.72
C GLY A 63 17.05 3.74 18.77
N GLU A 64 17.19 2.51 19.24
CA GLU A 64 17.20 1.32 18.39
C GLU A 64 15.81 1.12 17.73
N ARG A 65 15.83 0.74 16.48
CA ARG A 65 14.61 0.51 15.68
C ARG A 65 14.47 -0.96 15.35
N LEU A 66 13.29 -1.50 15.64
CA LEU A 66 12.93 -2.85 15.23
C LEU A 66 12.71 -2.92 13.72
N GLU A 67 13.12 -4.01 13.12
CA GLU A 67 12.80 -4.31 11.72
C GLU A 67 11.33 -4.74 11.62
N LEU A 68 10.54 -3.93 10.93
CA LEU A 68 9.14 -4.23 10.65
C LEU A 68 9.07 -5.20 9.45
N MET A 69 8.37 -6.32 9.64
CA MET A 69 8.15 -7.33 8.61
C MET A 69 6.76 -7.19 7.98
N PRO A 70 6.57 -7.64 6.75
CA PRO A 70 5.24 -7.71 6.16
C PRO A 70 4.26 -8.53 7.00
N VAL A 71 3.01 -8.07 7.03
CA VAL A 71 1.91 -8.73 7.74
C VAL A 71 0.69 -8.85 6.84
N VAL A 72 -0.09 -9.90 7.03
CA VAL A 72 -1.40 -10.07 6.41
C VAL A 72 -2.45 -9.99 7.51
N GLU A 73 -3.23 -8.93 7.50
CA GLU A 73 -4.41 -8.77 8.35
C GLU A 73 -5.67 -9.02 7.52
N THR A 74 -6.48 -9.99 7.92
CA THR A 74 -7.64 -10.43 7.15
C THR A 74 -8.66 -11.14 8.02
N THR A 75 -9.83 -11.46 7.47
CA THR A 75 -10.80 -12.34 8.13
C THR A 75 -10.34 -13.80 8.08
N TRP A 76 -10.75 -14.60 9.07
CA TRP A 76 -10.46 -16.04 9.09
C TRP A 76 -10.90 -16.75 7.79
N ALA A 77 -12.09 -16.41 7.29
CA ALA A 77 -12.60 -16.99 6.06
C ALA A 77 -11.69 -16.68 4.84
N MET A 78 -11.14 -15.48 4.75
CA MET A 78 -10.19 -15.12 3.71
C MET A 78 -8.84 -15.80 3.93
N TRP A 79 -8.36 -15.87 5.18
CA TRP A 79 -7.12 -16.57 5.50
C TRP A 79 -7.15 -18.04 5.05
N GLN A 80 -8.28 -18.73 5.29
CA GLN A 80 -8.45 -20.12 4.82
C GLN A 80 -8.44 -20.25 3.29
N ARG A 81 -8.93 -19.23 2.57
CA ARG A 81 -8.83 -19.20 1.09
C ARG A 81 -7.40 -18.97 0.61
N MET A 82 -6.65 -18.09 1.28
CA MET A 82 -5.25 -17.79 0.96
C MET A 82 -4.34 -18.97 1.30
N TYR A 83 -4.57 -19.58 2.47
CA TYR A 83 -3.71 -20.60 3.06
C TYR A 83 -4.50 -21.80 3.54
N PRO A 84 -5.04 -22.63 2.65
CA PRO A 84 -5.96 -23.73 3.01
C PRO A 84 -5.31 -24.82 3.85
N ALA A 85 -3.99 -24.92 3.85
CA ALA A 85 -3.23 -25.87 4.67
C ALA A 85 -2.89 -25.35 6.09
N THR A 86 -3.43 -24.19 6.48
CA THR A 86 -3.19 -23.61 7.82
C THR A 86 -3.71 -24.53 8.91
N THR A 87 -2.87 -24.79 9.89
CA THR A 87 -3.26 -25.46 11.14
C THR A 87 -3.60 -24.42 12.20
N VAL A 88 -4.56 -24.72 13.06
CA VAL A 88 -5.00 -23.85 14.15
C VAL A 88 -4.59 -24.47 15.47
N VAL A 89 -4.07 -23.64 16.37
CA VAL A 89 -3.78 -24.09 17.74
C VAL A 89 -5.10 -24.46 18.42
N GLU A 90 -5.16 -25.65 19.01
CA GLU A 90 -6.35 -26.09 19.72
C GLU A 90 -6.65 -25.17 20.91
N ALA A 91 -7.92 -24.85 21.10
CA ALA A 91 -8.38 -23.95 22.16
C ALA A 91 -8.15 -24.53 23.59
N SER A 92 -7.98 -25.86 23.71
CA SER A 92 -7.69 -26.52 24.99
C SER A 92 -6.20 -26.38 25.33
N THR A 93 -5.88 -25.40 26.15
CA THR A 93 -4.51 -25.19 26.67
C THR A 93 -4.12 -26.08 27.83
N GLY A 94 -4.99 -26.98 28.27
CA GLY A 94 -4.85 -27.74 29.53
C GLY A 94 -5.07 -26.90 30.79
N TRP A 95 -5.34 -25.60 30.66
CA TRP A 95 -5.62 -24.68 31.77
C TRP A 95 -6.83 -25.13 32.60
N GLU A 96 -7.85 -25.69 31.93
CA GLU A 96 -9.05 -26.24 32.58
C GLU A 96 -8.74 -27.34 33.59
N ARG A 97 -7.64 -28.07 33.41
CA ARG A 97 -7.19 -29.12 34.37
C ARG A 97 -6.61 -28.52 35.65
N TYR A 98 -6.13 -27.28 35.61
CA TYR A 98 -5.47 -26.66 36.76
C TYR A 98 -6.37 -25.74 37.57
N SER A 99 -7.30 -25.03 36.92
CA SER A 99 -8.10 -23.98 37.57
C SER A 99 -9.58 -24.33 37.71
N GLY A 100 -10.09 -25.28 36.93
CA GLY A 100 -11.53 -25.51 36.81
C GLY A 100 -12.29 -24.36 36.16
N GLU A 101 -11.57 -23.33 35.73
CA GLU A 101 -12.11 -22.14 35.07
C GLU A 101 -12.00 -22.28 33.56
N ARG A 102 -12.86 -21.57 32.84
CA ARG A 102 -12.76 -21.51 31.38
C ARG A 102 -11.48 -20.81 30.96
N PRO A 103 -10.84 -21.23 29.83
CA PRO A 103 -9.63 -20.59 29.35
C PRO A 103 -9.85 -19.07 29.16
N PRO A 104 -8.83 -18.26 29.46
CA PRO A 104 -8.93 -16.79 29.38
C PRO A 104 -9.22 -16.24 27.97
N TYR A 105 -9.15 -17.09 26.96
CA TYR A 105 -9.36 -16.74 25.53
C TYR A 105 -10.75 -17.16 25.02
N ASN A 106 -11.76 -17.31 25.90
CA ASN A 106 -13.10 -17.55 25.40
C ASN A 106 -13.77 -16.26 24.88
N GLU A 107 -14.82 -16.41 24.08
CA GLU A 107 -15.56 -15.31 23.48
C GLU A 107 -15.97 -14.21 24.49
N ARG A 108 -16.16 -14.54 25.75
CA ARG A 108 -16.54 -13.57 26.81
C ARG A 108 -15.41 -12.63 27.22
N ALA A 109 -14.14 -13.05 27.09
CA ALA A 109 -13.00 -12.21 27.45
C ALA A 109 -12.91 -10.94 26.61
N TYR A 110 -13.43 -11.01 25.38
CA TYR A 110 -13.42 -9.88 24.43
C TYR A 110 -14.79 -9.21 24.25
N GLN A 111 -15.84 -9.72 24.85
CA GLN A 111 -17.19 -9.11 24.76
C GLN A 111 -17.33 -7.79 25.51
N SER A 112 -16.46 -7.52 26.47
CA SER A 112 -16.42 -6.28 27.24
C SER A 112 -15.28 -5.34 26.81
N TYR A 113 -14.76 -5.54 25.61
CA TYR A 113 -13.67 -4.71 25.10
C TYR A 113 -14.13 -3.24 25.00
N PRO A 114 -13.30 -2.28 25.43
CA PRO A 114 -13.75 -0.89 25.59
C PRO A 114 -14.15 -0.18 24.31
N TYR A 115 -13.81 -0.74 23.16
CA TYR A 115 -14.21 -0.21 21.84
C TYR A 115 -15.29 -1.03 21.15
N ILE A 116 -15.69 -2.16 21.73
CA ILE A 116 -16.85 -2.92 21.29
C ILE A 116 -18.04 -2.38 22.12
N SER A 117 -18.98 -1.71 21.47
CA SER A 117 -20.23 -1.33 22.13
C SER A 117 -20.93 -2.60 22.60
N ALA A 118 -21.71 -2.53 23.67
CA ALA A 118 -22.57 -3.63 24.13
C ALA A 118 -23.56 -4.12 23.06
N ARG A 119 -23.63 -3.46 21.89
CA ARG A 119 -24.43 -3.78 20.72
C ARG A 119 -23.62 -4.37 19.55
N GLY A 120 -22.32 -4.63 19.72
CA GLY A 120 -21.50 -5.39 18.75
C GLY A 120 -20.91 -4.62 17.58
N ASP A 121 -21.21 -3.36 17.38
CA ASP A 121 -20.60 -2.56 16.32
C ASP A 121 -19.76 -1.41 16.89
N TYR A 122 -18.46 -1.66 17.04
CA TYR A 122 -17.51 -0.65 17.54
C TYR A 122 -17.21 0.47 16.53
N ARG A 123 -17.67 0.36 15.31
CA ARG A 123 -17.51 1.39 14.27
C ARG A 123 -18.41 2.60 14.51
N ASP A 124 -19.56 2.38 15.13
CA ASP A 124 -20.56 3.42 15.34
C ASP A 124 -20.33 4.24 16.60
N THR A 125 -19.32 3.93 17.41
CA THR A 125 -18.99 4.67 18.64
C THR A 125 -17.72 5.51 18.47
N ASN A 126 -17.77 6.51 17.61
CA ASN A 126 -16.67 7.45 17.43
C ASN A 126 -16.33 8.25 18.70
N ASP A 127 -17.27 8.34 19.61
CA ASP A 127 -17.21 9.26 20.76
C ASP A 127 -16.45 8.69 21.97
N PHE A 128 -16.09 7.40 21.96
CA PHE A 128 -15.44 6.81 23.12
C PHE A 128 -14.01 6.30 22.79
N LEU A 129 -13.02 6.99 23.32
CA LEU A 129 -11.63 6.55 23.40
C LEU A 129 -11.26 6.38 24.88
N ILE A 130 -10.53 5.30 25.20
CA ILE A 130 -10.03 5.11 26.59
C ILE A 130 -9.08 6.24 26.96
N PHE A 131 -8.20 6.60 26.03
CA PHE A 131 -7.27 7.70 26.20
C PHE A 131 -7.29 8.56 24.93
N LEU A 132 -7.32 9.88 25.13
CA LEU A 132 -7.07 10.80 24.03
C LEU A 132 -5.59 10.71 23.63
N PRO A 133 -5.27 10.85 22.33
CA PRO A 133 -3.89 10.98 21.89
C PRO A 133 -3.20 12.12 22.62
N SER A 134 -2.00 11.87 23.15
CA SER A 134 -1.21 12.88 23.86
C SER A 134 -0.52 13.88 22.94
N THR A 135 -0.46 13.58 21.66
CA THR A 135 0.06 14.47 20.61
C THR A 135 -0.93 15.59 20.29
N ASN A 136 -0.45 16.72 19.83
CA ASN A 136 -1.27 17.91 19.50
C ASN A 136 -2.17 18.41 20.66
N GLY A 137 -1.72 18.26 21.92
CA GLY A 137 -2.48 18.72 23.08
C GLY A 137 -3.79 17.96 23.32
N GLY A 138 -3.90 16.72 22.87
CA GLY A 138 -5.09 15.89 22.97
C GLY A 138 -6.17 16.17 21.92
N THR A 139 -5.84 16.96 20.90
CA THR A 139 -6.77 17.24 19.80
C THR A 139 -6.77 16.09 18.81
N LEU A 140 -7.95 15.54 18.52
CA LEU A 140 -8.14 14.52 17.50
C LEU A 140 -8.02 15.12 16.09
N ASP A 141 -7.36 14.40 15.22
CA ASP A 141 -7.35 14.73 13.79
C ASP A 141 -8.73 14.40 13.19
N LYS A 142 -9.32 15.38 12.50
CA LYS A 142 -10.70 15.35 11.98
C LYS A 142 -10.76 15.12 10.46
N ARG A 143 -9.65 14.77 9.82
CA ARG A 143 -9.66 14.44 8.39
C ARG A 143 -10.56 13.23 8.09
N PHE A 144 -10.69 12.31 9.06
CA PHE A 144 -11.60 11.16 9.02
C PHE A 144 -12.28 10.97 10.38
N GLU A 145 -13.27 10.07 10.40
CA GLU A 145 -13.89 9.64 11.65
C GLU A 145 -12.86 8.92 12.53
N THR A 146 -12.99 9.05 13.82
CA THR A 146 -11.99 8.61 14.83
C THR A 146 -11.56 7.16 14.65
N LYS A 147 -12.51 6.26 14.36
CA LYS A 147 -12.27 4.81 14.21
C LYS A 147 -12.32 4.32 12.76
N ASP A 148 -12.27 5.22 11.80
CA ASP A 148 -12.06 4.80 10.41
C ASP A 148 -10.76 4.01 10.30
N MET A 149 -10.83 2.86 9.63
CA MET A 149 -9.66 2.04 9.41
C MET A 149 -8.88 2.56 8.21
N VAL A 150 -7.57 2.56 8.37
CA VAL A 150 -6.62 2.82 7.30
C VAL A 150 -5.61 1.68 7.23
N VAL A 151 -5.10 1.38 6.06
CA VAL A 151 -3.79 0.74 5.94
C VAL A 151 -2.77 1.83 5.73
N GLY A 152 -1.71 1.77 6.50
CA GLY A 152 -0.64 2.76 6.44
C GLY A 152 0.73 2.12 6.27
N LEU A 153 1.61 2.87 5.65
CA LEU A 153 2.99 2.47 5.45
C LEU A 153 3.96 3.66 5.58
N CYS A 154 5.20 3.34 5.91
CA CYS A 154 6.28 4.30 6.10
C CYS A 154 7.46 3.91 5.21
N ARG A 155 7.86 4.76 4.27
CA ARG A 155 8.99 4.51 3.35
C ARG A 155 9.77 5.80 3.09
N GLY A 156 11.10 5.70 3.07
CA GLY A 156 11.95 6.85 2.74
C GLY A 156 11.73 8.09 3.61
N GLY A 157 11.23 7.94 4.84
CA GLY A 157 10.84 9.06 5.71
C GLY A 157 9.44 9.61 5.44
N GLU A 158 8.76 9.14 4.40
CA GLU A 158 7.36 9.48 4.12
C GLU A 158 6.40 8.47 4.75
N THR A 159 5.21 8.96 5.11
CA THR A 159 4.10 8.13 5.57
C THR A 159 2.87 8.37 4.70
N LYS A 160 2.19 7.29 4.33
CA LYS A 160 0.95 7.36 3.56
C LYS A 160 -0.12 6.44 4.13
N ALA A 161 -1.34 6.94 4.20
CA ALA A 161 -2.51 6.22 4.66
C ALA A 161 -3.51 6.03 3.51
N TYR A 162 -4.04 4.82 3.39
CA TYR A 162 -5.12 4.47 2.45
C TYR A 162 -6.36 4.14 3.26
N PRO A 163 -7.35 5.06 3.32
CA PRO A 163 -8.56 4.85 4.10
C PRO A 163 -9.44 3.77 3.46
N PHE A 164 -9.84 2.77 4.23
CA PHE A 164 -10.67 1.66 3.75
C PHE A 164 -11.99 2.14 3.13
N ARG A 165 -12.58 3.18 3.71
CA ARG A 165 -13.83 3.77 3.22
C ARG A 165 -13.69 4.45 1.84
N ALA A 166 -12.48 4.84 1.46
CA ALA A 166 -12.21 5.53 0.19
C ALA A 166 -11.80 4.57 -0.92
N MET A 167 -11.25 3.40 -0.58
CA MET A 167 -10.82 2.42 -1.57
C MET A 167 -12.00 1.64 -2.14
N PRO A 168 -12.15 1.57 -3.47
CA PRO A 168 -13.12 0.66 -4.11
C PRO A 168 -12.82 -0.81 -3.76
N ASP A 169 -13.85 -1.66 -3.76
CA ASP A 169 -13.63 -3.09 -3.64
C ASP A 169 -12.87 -3.63 -4.85
N GLY A 170 -11.89 -4.49 -4.62
CA GLY A 170 -11.01 -5.00 -5.66
C GLY A 170 -9.98 -4.00 -6.17
N ALA A 171 -9.77 -2.86 -5.48
CA ALA A 171 -8.82 -1.84 -5.91
C ALA A 171 -7.40 -2.39 -6.07
N VAL A 172 -6.75 -1.96 -7.16
CA VAL A 172 -5.32 -2.14 -7.46
C VAL A 172 -4.75 -0.75 -7.69
N ILE A 173 -4.02 -0.25 -6.72
CA ILE A 173 -3.58 1.14 -6.63
C ILE A 173 -2.07 1.20 -6.86
N ASN A 174 -1.65 1.76 -7.98
CA ASN A 174 -0.25 2.08 -8.24
C ASN A 174 0.10 3.39 -7.56
N ASP A 175 1.17 3.43 -6.81
CA ASP A 175 1.54 4.61 -6.03
C ASP A 175 3.05 4.74 -5.85
N VAL A 176 3.47 5.92 -5.39
CA VAL A 176 4.85 6.21 -5.00
C VAL A 176 4.84 6.70 -3.56
N VAL A 177 5.62 6.03 -2.71
CA VAL A 177 5.82 6.46 -1.32
C VAL A 177 7.31 6.48 -1.01
N GLY A 178 7.83 7.64 -0.64
CA GLY A 178 9.25 7.91 -0.71
C GLY A 178 9.74 7.81 -2.15
N ASP A 179 10.79 7.05 -2.37
CA ASP A 179 11.34 6.77 -3.70
C ASP A 179 10.89 5.41 -4.27
N ASP A 180 9.99 4.71 -3.59
CA ASP A 180 9.57 3.36 -3.96
C ASP A 180 8.24 3.38 -4.74
N LEU A 181 8.22 2.74 -5.90
CA LEU A 181 7.02 2.40 -6.65
C LEU A 181 6.36 1.17 -6.01
N MET A 182 5.06 1.27 -5.75
CA MET A 182 4.30 0.24 -5.05
C MET A 182 2.94 0.00 -5.69
N VAL A 183 2.42 -1.19 -5.45
CA VAL A 183 1.02 -1.52 -5.71
C VAL A 183 0.34 -1.92 -4.40
N THR A 184 -0.78 -1.29 -4.09
CA THR A 184 -1.63 -1.64 -2.95
C THR A 184 -2.93 -2.26 -3.46
N ILE A 185 -3.25 -3.44 -2.94
CA ILE A 185 -4.42 -4.24 -3.34
C ILE A 185 -5.39 -4.28 -2.18
N TYR A 186 -6.66 -4.02 -2.44
CA TYR A 186 -7.70 -3.98 -1.41
C TYR A 186 -8.88 -4.87 -1.75
N HIS A 187 -9.37 -5.62 -0.76
CA HIS A 187 -10.61 -6.37 -0.82
C HIS A 187 -11.50 -6.01 0.38
N ALA A 188 -12.63 -5.37 0.10
CA ALA A 188 -13.47 -4.75 1.12
C ALA A 188 -14.14 -5.75 2.05
N ALA A 189 -14.67 -6.85 1.53
CA ALA A 189 -15.42 -7.85 2.32
C ALA A 189 -14.56 -8.53 3.41
N SER A 190 -13.25 -8.71 3.16
CA SER A 190 -12.30 -9.25 4.14
C SER A 190 -11.49 -8.17 4.84
N ARG A 191 -11.65 -6.90 4.48
CA ARG A 191 -10.84 -5.76 4.95
C ARG A 191 -9.33 -6.02 4.83
N THR A 192 -8.95 -6.65 3.73
CA THR A 192 -7.57 -7.00 3.46
C THR A 192 -6.95 -5.97 2.54
N ALA A 193 -5.88 -5.34 2.99
CA ALA A 193 -5.05 -4.49 2.16
C ALA A 193 -3.61 -5.01 2.19
N LEU A 194 -3.03 -5.22 1.02
CA LEU A 194 -1.67 -5.74 0.86
C LEU A 194 -0.90 -4.82 -0.07
N SER A 195 0.31 -4.45 0.33
CA SER A 195 1.17 -3.60 -0.49
C SER A 195 2.43 -4.34 -0.92
N TYR A 196 2.85 -4.12 -2.15
CA TYR A 196 4.01 -4.76 -2.75
C TYR A 196 4.88 -3.72 -3.45
N PHE A 197 6.18 -3.98 -3.54
CA PHE A 197 7.01 -3.23 -4.49
C PHE A 197 6.60 -3.57 -5.92
N SER A 198 6.45 -2.56 -6.75
CA SER A 198 6.08 -2.69 -8.16
C SER A 198 7.28 -3.02 -9.03
N ARG A 199 8.06 -4.05 -8.64
CA ARG A 199 9.24 -4.48 -9.40
C ARG A 199 9.48 -5.99 -9.27
N VAL A 200 9.98 -6.57 -10.36
CA VAL A 200 10.42 -7.97 -10.42
C VAL A 200 11.70 -8.03 -11.24
N ASP A 201 12.74 -8.70 -10.73
CA ASP A 201 14.04 -8.88 -11.38
C ASP A 201 14.70 -7.57 -11.85
N GLY A 202 14.34 -6.44 -11.24
CA GLY A 202 14.81 -5.08 -11.57
C GLY A 202 13.89 -4.29 -12.49
N ASP A 203 12.94 -4.94 -13.15
CA ASP A 203 11.95 -4.28 -13.98
C ASP A 203 10.80 -3.71 -13.15
N LEU A 204 10.41 -2.49 -13.48
CA LEU A 204 9.27 -1.83 -12.86
C LEU A 204 7.98 -2.22 -13.57
N LEU A 205 6.93 -2.46 -12.78
CA LEU A 205 5.64 -2.91 -13.29
C LEU A 205 4.54 -1.93 -12.84
N SER A 206 3.52 -1.79 -13.70
CA SER A 206 2.29 -1.07 -13.42
C SER A 206 1.11 -2.04 -13.55
N PHE A 207 0.11 -1.91 -12.70
CA PHE A 207 -0.92 -2.93 -12.57
C PHE A 207 -2.32 -2.37 -12.73
N TYR A 208 -3.23 -3.18 -13.24
CA TYR A 208 -4.67 -2.91 -13.29
C TYR A 208 -5.48 -4.13 -12.88
N ALA A 209 -6.63 -3.88 -12.27
CA ALA A 209 -7.52 -4.93 -11.82
C ALA A 209 -8.19 -5.65 -12.99
N VAL A 210 -8.40 -6.96 -12.85
CA VAL A 210 -9.14 -7.79 -13.81
C VAL A 210 -10.11 -8.70 -13.06
N GLU A 211 -11.11 -9.24 -13.77
CA GLU A 211 -12.01 -10.25 -13.20
C GLU A 211 -11.22 -11.48 -12.76
N PRO A 212 -11.37 -11.90 -11.49
CA PRO A 212 -10.66 -13.06 -10.96
C PRO A 212 -11.05 -14.35 -11.66
N GLN A 213 -10.07 -15.17 -12.01
CA GLN A 213 -10.26 -16.52 -12.58
C GLN A 213 -9.89 -17.62 -11.57
N GLY A 214 -9.15 -17.26 -10.52
CA GLY A 214 -8.72 -18.16 -9.47
C GLY A 214 -9.66 -18.20 -8.26
N SER A 215 -9.16 -18.77 -7.15
CA SER A 215 -9.90 -18.88 -5.89
C SER A 215 -9.89 -17.60 -5.04
N LEU A 216 -8.95 -16.70 -5.30
CA LEU A 216 -8.80 -15.43 -4.56
C LEU A 216 -9.63 -14.33 -5.24
N PRO A 217 -10.15 -13.35 -4.45
CA PRO A 217 -11.15 -12.40 -4.94
C PRO A 217 -10.58 -11.23 -5.73
N VAL A 218 -9.27 -11.03 -5.74
CA VAL A 218 -8.61 -9.96 -6.50
C VAL A 218 -7.50 -10.55 -7.36
N GLU A 219 -7.58 -10.26 -8.63
CA GLU A 219 -6.52 -10.52 -9.59
C GLU A 219 -6.21 -9.25 -10.39
N PHE A 220 -5.01 -9.14 -10.86
CA PHE A 220 -4.53 -7.98 -11.60
C PHE A 220 -3.51 -8.40 -12.66
N VAL A 221 -3.29 -7.54 -13.63
CA VAL A 221 -2.36 -7.77 -14.74
C VAL A 221 -1.33 -6.67 -14.75
N ASP A 222 -0.06 -7.01 -15.00
CA ASP A 222 0.94 -5.99 -15.28
C ASP A 222 0.88 -5.53 -16.74
N VAL A 223 1.06 -4.23 -16.93
CA VAL A 223 1.01 -3.57 -18.24
C VAL A 223 2.16 -4.01 -19.14
N GLU A 224 3.32 -4.22 -18.54
CA GLU A 224 4.59 -4.40 -19.24
C GLU A 224 4.71 -5.76 -19.91
N THR A 225 4.21 -6.81 -19.25
CA THR A 225 4.32 -8.19 -19.76
C THR A 225 2.99 -8.87 -20.03
N GLY A 226 1.89 -8.31 -19.49
CA GLY A 226 0.57 -8.92 -19.53
C GLY A 226 0.46 -10.16 -18.62
N SER A 227 1.37 -10.34 -17.68
CA SER A 227 1.27 -11.43 -16.72
C SER A 227 0.16 -11.18 -15.73
N ARG A 228 -0.55 -12.25 -15.35
CA ARG A 228 -1.66 -12.21 -14.40
C ARG A 228 -1.16 -12.57 -13.01
N TRP A 229 -1.60 -11.80 -12.03
CA TRP A 229 -1.20 -11.87 -10.62
C TRP A 229 -2.40 -12.08 -9.72
N ASN A 230 -2.23 -12.83 -8.65
CA ASN A 230 -3.22 -12.92 -7.58
C ASN A 230 -2.94 -11.89 -6.46
N MET A 231 -3.89 -11.73 -5.53
CA MET A 231 -3.75 -10.76 -4.45
C MET A 231 -2.60 -11.04 -3.47
N LEU A 232 -1.96 -12.23 -3.52
CA LEU A 232 -0.76 -12.56 -2.75
C LEU A 232 0.54 -12.10 -3.45
N GLY A 233 0.41 -11.37 -4.56
CA GLY A 233 1.55 -10.92 -5.35
C GLY A 233 2.23 -12.03 -6.13
N GLU A 234 1.55 -13.13 -6.42
CA GLU A 234 2.08 -14.26 -7.17
C GLU A 234 1.61 -14.21 -8.62
N ALA A 235 2.56 -14.26 -9.56
CA ALA A 235 2.25 -14.35 -10.98
C ALA A 235 1.73 -15.75 -11.31
N VAL A 236 0.45 -15.85 -11.62
CA VAL A 236 -0.26 -17.12 -11.87
C VAL A 236 -0.33 -17.49 -13.35
N ALA A 237 -0.09 -16.54 -14.26
CA ALA A 237 -0.03 -16.78 -15.70
C ALA A 237 0.80 -15.71 -16.40
N GLY A 238 1.20 -15.97 -17.66
CA GLY A 238 1.95 -15.04 -18.50
C GLY A 238 3.47 -15.23 -18.41
N PRO A 239 4.24 -14.29 -19.00
CA PRO A 239 5.70 -14.38 -19.06
C PRO A 239 6.40 -14.44 -17.69
N LEU A 240 5.81 -13.81 -16.65
CA LEU A 240 6.35 -13.80 -15.30
C LEU A 240 5.77 -14.91 -14.39
N ALA A 241 5.03 -15.89 -14.94
CA ALA A 241 4.42 -16.96 -14.15
C ALA A 241 5.44 -17.63 -13.20
N GLY A 242 5.04 -17.78 -11.92
CA GLY A 242 5.90 -18.30 -10.84
C GLY A 242 6.77 -17.24 -10.15
N ARG A 243 6.79 -16.00 -10.62
CA ARG A 243 7.42 -14.88 -9.91
C ARG A 243 6.52 -14.38 -8.78
N LYS A 244 7.12 -13.68 -7.85
CA LYS A 244 6.42 -13.08 -6.70
C LYS A 244 6.90 -11.67 -6.45
N LEU A 245 5.96 -10.76 -6.22
CA LEU A 245 6.25 -9.41 -5.75
C LEU A 245 6.71 -9.47 -4.28
N GLU A 246 7.68 -8.64 -3.96
CA GLU A 246 8.12 -8.45 -2.58
C GLU A 246 7.10 -7.61 -1.81
N GLN A 247 6.58 -8.17 -0.72
CA GLN A 247 5.58 -7.48 0.10
C GLN A 247 6.24 -6.35 0.92
N VAL A 248 5.60 -5.19 0.92
CA VAL A 248 6.00 -4.04 1.74
C VAL A 248 5.37 -4.14 3.12
N PRO A 249 6.11 -3.86 4.21
CA PRO A 249 5.52 -3.73 5.53
C PRO A 249 4.50 -2.58 5.56
N ALA A 250 3.22 -2.94 5.61
CA ALA A 250 2.08 -2.06 5.80
C ALA A 250 1.20 -2.67 6.89
N TYR A 251 0.48 -1.87 7.65
CA TYR A 251 -0.35 -2.37 8.73
C TYR A 251 -1.61 -1.54 8.90
N ASN A 252 -2.64 -2.19 9.40
CA ASN A 252 -3.91 -1.54 9.68
C ASN A 252 -3.84 -0.73 10.97
N SER A 253 -4.60 0.35 11.01
CA SER A 253 -4.78 1.16 12.23
C SER A 253 -6.10 1.94 12.17
N MET A 254 -6.68 2.22 13.32
CA MET A 254 -7.72 3.23 13.41
C MET A 254 -7.12 4.62 13.20
N TRP A 255 -7.87 5.51 12.54
CA TRP A 255 -7.41 6.83 12.13
C TRP A 255 -6.83 7.66 13.29
N PHE A 256 -7.51 7.68 14.44
CA PHE A 256 -7.05 8.47 15.59
C PHE A 256 -5.64 8.09 16.05
N ALA A 257 -5.31 6.79 15.98
CA ALA A 257 -4.00 6.30 16.36
C ALA A 257 -2.97 6.59 15.27
N TRP A 258 -3.30 6.29 14.01
CA TRP A 258 -2.41 6.58 12.88
C TRP A 258 -2.02 8.05 12.84
N ALA A 259 -3.00 8.96 12.86
CA ALA A 259 -2.76 10.40 12.80
C ALA A 259 -2.02 10.96 14.02
N ALA A 260 -2.17 10.33 15.19
CA ALA A 260 -1.44 10.73 16.39
C ALA A 260 0.07 10.43 16.32
N TYR A 261 0.44 9.35 15.64
CA TYR A 261 1.85 8.98 15.42
C TYR A 261 2.44 9.60 14.15
N TRP A 262 1.61 9.78 13.14
CA TRP A 262 2.00 10.26 11.82
C TRP A 262 1.15 11.47 11.38
N PRO A 263 1.25 12.62 12.06
CA PRO A 263 0.38 13.79 11.80
C PRO A 263 0.54 14.34 10.38
N GLU A 264 1.76 14.26 9.82
CA GLU A 264 2.07 14.74 8.46
C GLU A 264 1.81 13.67 7.38
N THR A 265 1.11 12.58 7.72
CA THR A 265 0.82 11.52 6.76
C THR A 265 0.09 12.03 5.54
N ARG A 266 0.55 11.64 4.37
CA ARG A 266 -0.20 11.80 3.12
C ARG A 266 -1.39 10.85 3.14
N ILE A 267 -2.46 11.26 2.49
CA ILE A 267 -3.68 10.47 2.39
C ILE A 267 -3.93 10.18 0.92
N TRP A 268 -4.18 8.93 0.60
CA TRP A 268 -4.61 8.54 -0.74
C TRP A 268 -6.01 9.13 -1.04
N GLN A 269 -6.16 9.71 -2.25
CA GLN A 269 -7.36 10.46 -2.65
C GLN A 269 -8.01 9.93 -3.95
N GLY A 270 -7.65 8.73 -4.38
CA GLY A 270 -8.24 8.10 -5.57
C GLY A 270 -7.28 7.95 -6.76
N GLU A 271 -6.06 8.45 -6.65
CA GLU A 271 -5.05 8.35 -7.70
C GLU A 271 -4.51 6.92 -7.88
N GLY A 272 -3.96 6.62 -9.07
CA GLY A 272 -3.19 5.40 -9.34
C GLY A 272 -4.00 4.13 -9.62
N ILE A 273 -5.32 4.22 -9.74
CA ILE A 273 -6.15 3.12 -10.25
C ILE A 273 -6.15 3.19 -11.78
N LEU A 274 -5.61 2.14 -12.40
CA LEU A 274 -5.62 1.98 -13.85
C LEU A 274 -6.77 1.04 -14.23
N SER A 275 -7.39 1.29 -15.39
CA SER A 275 -8.33 0.36 -16.02
C SER A 275 -7.68 -0.33 -17.23
N ALA A 276 -8.27 -1.42 -17.69
CA ALA A 276 -7.83 -2.07 -18.92
C ALA A 276 -7.97 -1.14 -20.14
N GLU A 277 -8.91 -0.19 -20.09
CA GLU A 277 -9.13 0.80 -21.13
C GLU A 277 -8.01 1.87 -21.16
N ASP A 278 -7.47 2.22 -19.98
CA ASP A 278 -6.34 3.16 -19.87
C ASP A 278 -5.03 2.56 -20.41
N ILE A 279 -4.96 1.24 -20.56
CA ILE A 279 -3.72 0.52 -20.85
C ILE A 279 -3.77 -0.20 -22.20
N ALA A 280 -4.94 -0.27 -22.83
CA ALA A 280 -5.07 -0.95 -24.11
C ALA A 280 -3.93 -0.48 -25.03
N PRO A 281 -3.01 -1.38 -25.46
CA PRO A 281 -2.03 -0.97 -26.45
C PRO A 281 -2.84 -0.45 -27.62
N VAL A 282 -2.52 0.73 -28.08
CA VAL A 282 -2.95 1.18 -29.39
C VAL A 282 -2.19 0.31 -30.41
N THR A 283 -2.49 -1.00 -30.42
CA THR A 283 -2.27 -1.80 -31.59
C THR A 283 -3.26 -1.25 -32.61
N ALA A 284 -2.73 -0.82 -33.75
CA ALA A 284 -3.52 -0.45 -34.90
C ALA A 284 -4.42 -1.62 -35.32
N VAL A 285 -5.53 -1.79 -34.61
CA VAL A 285 -6.70 -2.52 -34.99
C VAL A 285 -7.81 -1.46 -35.01
N GLU A 286 -8.30 -1.21 -36.21
CA GLU A 286 -9.48 -0.40 -36.46
C GLU A 286 -10.66 -0.91 -35.61
N GLU A 287 -10.77 -0.46 -34.37
CA GLU A 287 -12.04 -0.34 -33.68
C GLU A 287 -12.33 1.14 -33.55
N THR A 288 -13.20 1.59 -34.41
CA THR A 288 -13.82 2.91 -34.38
C THR A 288 -14.60 3.03 -33.08
N PHE A 289 -13.95 3.55 -32.04
CA PHE A 289 -14.67 4.16 -30.93
C PHE A 289 -15.31 5.44 -31.49
N ASP A 290 -16.62 5.52 -31.36
CA ASP A 290 -17.45 6.65 -31.80
C ASP A 290 -17.27 7.88 -30.87
N THR A 291 -16.08 8.03 -30.27
CA THR A 291 -15.63 9.21 -29.54
C THR A 291 -14.33 9.72 -30.16
N THR A 292 -14.51 10.47 -31.23
CA THR A 292 -13.48 11.37 -31.72
C THR A 292 -13.03 12.24 -30.54
N PRO A 293 -11.72 12.30 -30.18
CA PRO A 293 -11.26 13.27 -29.19
C PRO A 293 -11.70 14.66 -29.62
N ASP A 294 -12.41 15.39 -28.75
CA ASP A 294 -12.95 16.73 -29.07
C ASP A 294 -11.83 17.79 -29.27
N GLY A 295 -10.57 17.41 -28.98
CA GLY A 295 -9.44 18.31 -29.06
C GLY A 295 -8.08 17.65 -29.02
N PHE A 296 -7.07 18.42 -29.37
CA PHE A 296 -5.67 18.10 -29.18
C PHE A 296 -5.32 18.27 -27.70
N ALA A 297 -4.86 17.23 -27.03
CA ALA A 297 -4.57 17.23 -25.61
C ALA A 297 -3.28 16.49 -25.29
N LEU A 298 -2.60 16.95 -24.25
CA LEU A 298 -1.46 16.30 -23.61
C LEU A 298 -1.74 16.28 -22.12
N ASP A 299 -1.92 15.09 -21.56
CA ASP A 299 -2.24 14.91 -20.15
C ASP A 299 -0.98 14.94 -19.28
N GLN A 300 -1.19 15.10 -17.97
CA GLN A 300 -0.13 15.01 -16.98
C GLN A 300 0.44 13.61 -17.00
N ASN A 301 1.77 13.50 -17.04
CA ASN A 301 2.43 12.19 -16.96
C ASN A 301 2.14 11.48 -15.63
N PHE A 302 2.04 10.16 -15.69
CA PHE A 302 1.82 9.31 -14.51
C PHE A 302 2.79 8.10 -14.52
N PRO A 303 3.41 7.76 -13.37
CA PRO A 303 3.41 8.53 -12.13
C PRO A 303 4.12 9.88 -12.27
N ASN A 304 3.75 10.85 -11.43
CA ASN A 304 4.45 12.13 -11.27
C ASN A 304 4.39 12.58 -9.80
N PRO A 305 5.51 12.64 -9.04
CA PRO A 305 6.87 12.36 -9.50
C PRO A 305 7.08 10.94 -10.01
N PHE A 306 8.03 10.74 -10.91
CA PHE A 306 8.39 9.42 -11.43
C PHE A 306 9.82 9.03 -11.06
N ASN A 307 10.05 7.73 -10.87
CA ASN A 307 11.38 7.16 -10.68
C ASN A 307 11.63 6.14 -11.78
N ALA A 308 12.65 6.42 -12.56
CA ALA A 308 13.11 5.73 -13.75
C ALA A 308 12.15 5.74 -14.95
N GLN A 309 10.81 5.78 -14.78
CA GLN A 309 9.90 5.81 -15.94
C GLN A 309 8.54 6.43 -15.63
N THR A 310 7.88 6.94 -16.67
CA THR A 310 6.54 7.52 -16.60
C THR A 310 5.79 7.31 -17.91
N GLN A 311 4.48 7.39 -17.87
CA GLN A 311 3.60 7.34 -19.04
C GLN A 311 3.03 8.72 -19.32
N ILE A 312 2.91 9.05 -20.59
CA ILE A 312 2.42 10.33 -21.09
C ILE A 312 1.27 10.03 -22.03
N GLN A 313 0.07 10.44 -21.66
CA GLN A 313 -1.12 10.29 -22.49
C GLN A 313 -1.33 11.53 -23.33
N TYR A 314 -1.71 11.33 -24.61
CA TYR A 314 -2.07 12.43 -25.50
C TYR A 314 -3.18 12.06 -26.47
N ALA A 315 -3.95 13.06 -26.92
CA ALA A 315 -5.08 12.89 -27.82
C ALA A 315 -4.86 13.66 -29.13
N LEU A 316 -5.18 13.00 -30.24
CA LEU A 316 -5.12 13.58 -31.58
C LEU A 316 -6.53 13.61 -32.17
N PRO A 317 -7.12 14.81 -32.42
CA PRO A 317 -8.44 14.97 -33.01
C PRO A 317 -8.48 14.66 -34.50
N VAL A 318 -7.32 14.66 -35.17
CA VAL A 318 -7.15 14.36 -36.60
C VAL A 318 -5.84 13.60 -36.82
N ALA A 319 -5.79 12.80 -37.88
CA ALA A 319 -4.57 12.14 -38.28
C ALA A 319 -3.55 13.16 -38.84
N GLY A 320 -2.26 12.96 -38.53
CA GLY A 320 -1.19 13.82 -39.01
C GLY A 320 0.18 13.51 -38.46
N ALA A 321 1.17 14.28 -38.86
CA ALA A 321 2.52 14.21 -38.31
C ALA A 321 2.50 14.70 -36.85
N VAL A 322 3.12 13.92 -35.96
CA VAL A 322 3.15 14.18 -34.51
C VAL A 322 4.57 14.09 -34.00
N ARG A 323 4.91 15.03 -33.14
CA ARG A 323 6.20 15.02 -32.46
C ARG A 323 5.99 15.21 -30.95
N LEU A 324 6.43 14.22 -30.15
CA LEU A 324 6.41 14.27 -28.70
C LEU A 324 7.85 14.23 -28.18
N VAL A 325 8.26 15.30 -27.48
CA VAL A 325 9.63 15.48 -27.02
C VAL A 325 9.69 15.85 -25.55
N VAL A 326 10.64 15.25 -24.84
CA VAL A 326 10.97 15.60 -23.45
C VAL A 326 12.12 16.60 -23.43
N TYR A 327 11.99 17.64 -22.62
CA TYR A 327 12.97 18.70 -22.42
C TYR A 327 13.40 18.79 -20.96
N ASN A 328 14.65 19.17 -20.71
CA ASN A 328 15.11 19.50 -19.36
C ASN A 328 14.62 20.90 -18.92
N ALA A 329 14.92 21.27 -17.67
CA ALA A 329 14.52 22.55 -17.09
C ALA A 329 15.10 23.79 -17.83
N THR A 330 16.17 23.61 -18.62
CA THR A 330 16.78 24.68 -19.44
C THR A 330 16.23 24.73 -20.86
N GLY A 331 15.24 23.89 -21.19
CA GLY A 331 14.60 23.84 -22.50
C GLY A 331 15.40 23.10 -23.59
N GLN A 332 16.39 22.32 -23.21
CA GLN A 332 17.13 21.49 -24.17
C GLN A 332 16.39 20.16 -24.37
N PRO A 333 16.26 19.64 -25.59
CA PRO A 333 15.65 18.35 -25.85
C PRO A 333 16.50 17.25 -25.24
N VAL A 334 15.84 16.30 -24.58
CA VAL A 334 16.44 15.16 -23.89
C VAL A 334 16.11 13.87 -24.63
N ARG A 335 14.84 13.71 -24.99
CA ARG A 335 14.35 12.48 -25.63
C ARG A 335 13.24 12.80 -26.62
N VAL A 336 13.33 12.27 -27.83
CA VAL A 336 12.22 12.22 -28.78
C VAL A 336 11.48 10.91 -28.57
N LEU A 337 10.25 10.99 -28.09
CA LEU A 337 9.42 9.83 -27.80
C LEU A 337 8.60 9.38 -29.00
N VAL A 338 8.10 10.36 -29.79
CA VAL A 338 7.33 10.12 -31.01
C VAL A 338 7.80 11.12 -32.08
N ASP A 339 8.02 10.66 -33.32
CA ASP A 339 8.29 11.48 -34.48
C ASP A 339 7.78 10.75 -35.74
N GLY A 340 6.66 11.18 -36.27
CA GLY A 340 6.04 10.60 -37.47
C GLY A 340 4.53 10.66 -37.49
N ASP A 341 3.93 10.14 -38.57
CA ASP A 341 2.48 10.13 -38.76
C ASP A 341 1.76 9.24 -37.78
N ARG A 342 0.66 9.74 -37.25
CA ARG A 342 -0.27 9.01 -36.38
C ARG A 342 -1.71 9.19 -36.85
N PRO A 343 -2.53 8.15 -36.81
CA PRO A 343 -3.98 8.27 -36.97
C PRO A 343 -4.59 9.18 -35.87
N GLN A 344 -5.82 9.59 -36.08
CA GLN A 344 -6.66 10.18 -35.05
C GLN A 344 -6.83 9.15 -33.89
N GLY A 345 -6.75 9.58 -32.62
CA GLY A 345 -6.92 8.68 -31.47
C GLY A 345 -6.31 9.16 -30.17
N LEU A 346 -6.44 8.33 -29.15
CA LEU A 346 -5.76 8.48 -27.86
C LEU A 346 -4.48 7.63 -27.87
N TYR A 347 -3.40 8.16 -27.31
CA TYR A 347 -2.10 7.51 -27.29
C TYR A 347 -1.51 7.55 -25.91
N LEU A 348 -0.83 6.45 -25.53
CA LEU A 348 -0.05 6.35 -24.33
C LEU A 348 1.42 6.11 -24.71
N GLN A 349 2.31 7.02 -24.33
CA GLN A 349 3.73 6.94 -24.64
C GLN A 349 4.54 6.84 -23.34
N ARG A 350 5.43 5.87 -23.29
CA ARG A 350 6.32 5.66 -22.12
C ARG A 350 7.63 6.41 -22.31
N TRP A 351 8.14 7.01 -21.24
CA TRP A 351 9.50 7.49 -21.12
C TRP A 351 10.22 6.78 -19.96
N ASP A 352 11.36 6.21 -20.25
CA ASP A 352 12.17 5.40 -19.35
C ASP A 352 13.23 6.21 -18.57
N GLY A 353 13.12 7.54 -18.56
CA GLY A 353 14.09 8.43 -17.90
C GLY A 353 15.48 8.41 -18.52
N ARG A 354 15.58 8.07 -19.84
CA ARG A 354 16.83 8.08 -20.58
C ARG A 354 16.79 9.12 -21.69
N ASP A 355 17.96 9.63 -22.04
CA ASP A 355 18.13 10.51 -23.21
C ASP A 355 18.14 9.73 -24.54
N ASP A 356 18.24 10.44 -25.67
CA ASP A 356 18.33 9.80 -27.00
C ASP A 356 19.56 8.91 -27.18
N GLY A 357 20.61 9.10 -26.37
CA GLY A 357 21.80 8.26 -26.35
C GLY A 357 21.65 7.02 -25.46
N GLY A 358 20.50 6.85 -24.74
CA GLY A 358 20.24 5.76 -23.83
C GLY A 358 20.88 5.92 -22.43
N ALA A 359 21.49 7.08 -22.14
CA ALA A 359 22.04 7.37 -20.82
C ALA A 359 20.91 7.83 -19.85
N PRO A 360 20.92 7.38 -18.57
CA PRO A 360 19.94 7.84 -17.60
C PRO A 360 20.09 9.36 -17.36
N VAL A 361 18.95 10.06 -17.29
CA VAL A 361 18.94 11.48 -17.01
C VAL A 361 19.06 11.77 -15.52
N ALA A 362 19.53 12.96 -15.15
CA ALA A 362 19.63 13.38 -13.76
C ALA A 362 18.23 13.57 -13.14
N SER A 363 18.13 13.41 -11.82
CA SER A 363 16.91 13.77 -11.09
C SER A 363 16.60 15.26 -11.27
N GLY A 364 15.33 15.60 -11.56
CA GLY A 364 14.94 16.97 -11.80
C GLY A 364 13.57 17.11 -12.47
N THR A 365 13.22 18.34 -12.82
CA THR A 365 11.98 18.65 -13.56
C THR A 365 12.23 18.56 -15.05
N TYR A 366 11.32 17.89 -15.74
CA TYR A 366 11.30 17.75 -17.19
C TYR A 366 9.96 18.24 -17.73
N TRP A 367 9.98 18.74 -18.96
CA TRP A 367 8.80 19.20 -19.66
C TRP A 367 8.54 18.31 -20.86
N CYS A 368 7.29 17.95 -21.08
CA CYS A 368 6.88 17.24 -22.27
C CYS A 368 6.14 18.20 -23.22
N ARG A 369 6.46 18.14 -24.51
CA ARG A 369 5.82 18.96 -25.53
C ARG A 369 5.34 18.08 -26.67
N LEU A 370 4.05 18.23 -26.97
CA LEU A 370 3.39 17.60 -28.10
C LEU A 370 3.17 18.64 -29.20
N GLU A 371 3.56 18.31 -30.42
CA GLU A 371 3.41 19.15 -31.59
C GLU A 371 2.78 18.37 -32.75
N MET A 372 1.91 19.02 -33.52
CA MET A 372 1.51 18.58 -34.83
C MET A 372 2.08 19.61 -35.80
N PRO A 373 3.24 19.34 -36.45
CA PRO A 373 3.76 20.23 -37.51
C PRO A 373 2.77 20.29 -38.68
N GLU A 374 2.56 21.47 -39.20
CA GLU A 374 1.72 21.71 -40.38
C GLU A 374 2.25 20.99 -41.63
#